data_51162986f67f4fac212fc1315c680ba1
#
_entry.id   51162986f67f4fac212fc1315c680ba1
#
_cell.length_a   1.000
_cell.length_b   1.000
_cell.length_c   1.000
_cell.angle_alpha   90.00
_cell.angle_beta   90.00
_cell.angle_gamma   90.00
#
_symmetry.space_group_name_H-M   'P 1'
#
loop_
_entity.id
_entity.type
_entity.pdbx_description
1 polymer ?
#
loop_
_entity_poly.entity_id
_entity_poly.type
_entity_poly.pdbx_seq_one_letter_code
_entity_poly.pdbx_strand_id
1 'polypeptide(L)' 'MTGRLVGCRGATPPSVLLKAYDQIGDEIVVTEKVARETPDPGLENYCRGKISGLVAARNLLAGAAEAALERRT' A
#
# COMPACT_ATOMS: atom_id res chain seq x y z
N MET A 1 -20.73 13.04 -18.65
CA MET A 1 -20.45 12.95 -18.02
C MET A 1 -19.92 12.65 -17.42
N THR A 2 -19.54 12.69 -17.76
CA THR A 2 -18.77 12.60 -17.10
C THR A 2 -18.74 13.01 -15.91
N GLY A 3 -19.36 13.67 -15.79
CA GLY A 3 -19.37 14.29 -14.56
C GLY A 3 -19.20 13.43 -13.44
N ARG A 4 -19.61 12.27 -13.53
CA ARG A 4 -19.54 11.39 -12.51
C ARG A 4 -18.22 11.14 -12.06
N LEU A 5 -17.35 11.06 -12.94
CA LEU A 5 -16.00 10.88 -12.57
C LEU A 5 -15.53 12.04 -11.79
N VAL A 6 -16.03 13.13 -12.21
CA VAL A 6 -15.68 14.34 -11.55
C VAL A 6 -16.02 14.29 -10.10
N GLY A 7 -17.17 13.78 -9.78
CA GLY A 7 -17.57 13.69 -8.42
C GLY A 7 -16.67 12.82 -7.59
N CYS A 8 -15.99 11.92 -8.24
CA CYS A 8 -15.12 11.03 -7.52
C CYS A 8 -13.73 11.58 -7.33
N ARG A 9 -13.45 12.73 -7.99
CA ARG A 9 -12.14 13.25 -7.91
C ARG A 9 -11.68 13.48 -6.53
N GLY A 10 -10.55 12.96 -6.17
CA GLY A 10 -9.91 13.19 -4.91
C GLY A 10 -10.63 12.60 -3.73
N ALA A 11 -11.68 11.86 -3.99
CA ALA A 11 -12.48 11.36 -2.90
C ALA A 11 -12.42 9.85 -2.79
N THR A 12 -11.22 9.31 -2.72
CA THR A 12 -11.07 7.88 -2.48
C THR A 12 -11.58 7.57 -1.08
N PRO A 13 -12.56 6.67 -0.95
CA PRO A 13 -13.09 6.36 0.37
C PRO A 13 -12.04 5.75 1.28
N PRO A 14 -12.06 6.06 2.58
CA PRO A 14 -11.11 5.45 3.52
C PRO A 14 -11.14 3.93 3.50
N SER A 15 -12.29 3.32 3.24
CA SER A 15 -12.38 1.86 3.19
C SER A 15 -11.53 1.28 2.06
N VAL A 16 -11.46 1.97 0.92
CA VAL A 16 -10.64 1.54 -0.20
C VAL A 16 -9.15 1.68 0.15
N LEU A 17 -8.79 2.78 0.81
CA LEU A 17 -7.42 3.00 1.24
C LEU A 17 -6.97 1.95 2.25
N LEU A 18 -7.84 1.60 3.18
CA LEU A 18 -7.52 0.58 4.18
C LEU A 18 -7.39 -0.80 3.56
N LYS A 19 -8.23 -1.09 2.56
CA LYS A 19 -8.13 -2.36 1.86
C LYS A 19 -6.80 -2.47 1.12
N ALA A 20 -6.39 -1.39 0.46
CA ALA A 20 -5.10 -1.36 -0.21
C ALA A 20 -3.96 -1.51 0.79
N TYR A 21 -4.07 -0.88 1.95
CA TYR A 21 -3.10 -0.98 3.02
C TYR A 21 -2.93 -2.46 3.44
N ASP A 22 -4.06 -3.15 3.64
CA ASP A 22 -4.02 -4.56 4.02
C ASP A 22 -3.39 -5.43 2.94
N GLN A 23 -3.71 -5.17 1.68
CA GLN A 23 -3.15 -5.93 0.58
C GLN A 23 -1.64 -5.74 0.47
N ILE A 24 -1.17 -4.53 0.69
CA ILE A 24 0.26 -4.26 0.69
C ILE A 24 0.92 -4.95 1.88
N GLY A 25 0.27 -4.97 3.03
CA GLY A 25 0.76 -5.69 4.20
C GLY A 25 0.95 -7.18 3.93
N ASP A 26 -0.03 -7.80 3.26
CA ASP A 26 0.06 -9.20 2.88
C ASP A 26 1.23 -9.44 1.93
N GLU A 27 1.43 -8.54 0.98
CA GLU A 27 2.53 -8.65 0.04
C GLU A 27 3.88 -8.54 0.75
N ILE A 28 3.97 -7.69 1.75
CA ILE A 28 5.19 -7.57 2.55
C ILE A 28 5.50 -8.89 3.26
N VAL A 29 4.49 -9.49 3.88
CA VAL A 29 4.67 -10.76 4.60
C VAL A 29 5.16 -11.86 3.66
N VAL A 30 4.53 -11.98 2.49
CA VAL A 30 4.93 -12.98 1.50
C VAL A 30 6.35 -12.72 1.02
N THR A 31 6.69 -11.47 0.73
CA THR A 31 8.01 -11.12 0.25
C THR A 31 9.07 -11.38 1.30
N GLU A 32 8.77 -11.11 2.57
CA GLU A 32 9.69 -11.41 3.66
C GLU A 32 9.96 -12.91 3.77
N LYS A 33 8.91 -13.71 3.60
CA LYS A 33 9.07 -15.15 3.65
C LYS A 33 9.98 -15.64 2.53
N VAL A 34 9.79 -15.13 1.33
CA VAL A 34 10.65 -15.48 0.19
C VAL A 34 12.08 -15.09 0.48
N ALA A 35 12.30 -13.89 1.02
CA ALA A 35 13.64 -13.40 1.32
C ALA A 35 14.34 -14.28 2.35
N ARG A 36 13.59 -14.78 3.34
CA ARG A 36 14.17 -15.64 4.39
C ARG A 36 14.50 -17.03 3.90
N GLU A 37 13.73 -17.52 2.94
CA GLU A 37 13.84 -18.90 2.48
C GLU A 37 14.72 -19.09 1.27
N THR A 38 15.04 -18.02 0.55
CA THR A 38 15.83 -18.14 -0.66
C THR A 38 17.31 -18.26 -0.37
N PRO A 39 18.01 -19.17 -1.04
CA PRO A 39 19.47 -19.24 -0.94
C PRO A 39 20.17 -18.27 -1.90
N ASP A 40 19.43 -17.57 -2.76
CA ASP A 40 19.98 -16.70 -3.77
C ASP A 40 20.13 -15.28 -3.24
N PRO A 41 21.40 -14.77 -3.06
CA PRO A 41 21.59 -13.42 -2.52
C PRO A 41 21.02 -12.33 -3.42
N GLY A 42 21.01 -12.54 -4.73
CA GLY A 42 20.43 -11.57 -5.66
C GLY A 42 18.94 -11.44 -5.46
N LEU A 43 18.25 -12.56 -5.29
CA LEU A 43 16.83 -12.55 -5.03
C LEU A 43 16.53 -11.95 -3.66
N GLU A 44 17.35 -12.25 -2.67
CA GLU A 44 17.20 -11.68 -1.35
C GLU A 44 17.28 -10.15 -1.40
N ASN A 45 18.27 -9.61 -2.11
CA ASN A 45 18.42 -8.17 -2.26
C ASN A 45 17.24 -7.55 -2.98
N TYR A 46 16.73 -8.23 -4.01
CA TYR A 46 15.54 -7.76 -4.71
C TYR A 46 14.34 -7.70 -3.77
N CYS A 47 14.15 -8.73 -2.95
CA CYS A 47 13.05 -8.78 -1.99
C CYS A 47 13.17 -7.66 -0.95
N ARG A 48 14.38 -7.39 -0.47
CA ARG A 48 14.58 -6.31 0.49
C ARG A 48 14.21 -4.96 -0.10
N GLY A 49 14.60 -4.70 -1.35
CA GLY A 49 14.22 -3.47 -2.03
C GLY A 49 12.72 -3.37 -2.23
N LYS A 50 12.08 -4.49 -2.59
CA LYS A 50 10.65 -4.54 -2.77
C LYS A 50 9.93 -4.24 -1.45
N ILE A 51 10.40 -4.82 -0.36
CA ILE A 51 9.82 -4.58 0.96
C ILE A 51 9.93 -3.11 1.34
N SER A 52 11.08 -2.49 1.11
CA SER A 52 11.24 -1.06 1.39
C SER A 52 10.24 -0.22 0.64
N GLY A 53 10.04 -0.52 -0.66
CA GLY A 53 9.04 0.19 -1.46
C GLY A 53 7.62 -0.03 -0.97
N LEU A 54 7.30 -1.26 -0.58
CA LEU A 54 5.97 -1.59 -0.09
C LEU A 54 5.69 -0.91 1.26
N VAL A 55 6.68 -0.84 2.14
CA VAL A 55 6.53 -0.15 3.41
C VAL A 55 6.30 1.34 3.19
N ALA A 56 7.05 1.94 2.27
CA ALA A 56 6.86 3.35 1.95
C ALA A 56 5.46 3.60 1.39
N ALA A 57 4.99 2.73 0.49
CA ALA A 57 3.66 2.86 -0.08
C ALA A 57 2.58 2.70 0.99
N ARG A 58 2.76 1.75 1.90
CA ARG A 58 1.81 1.52 2.98
C ARG A 58 1.72 2.74 3.89
N ASN A 59 2.85 3.37 4.19
CA ASN A 59 2.86 4.56 5.02
C ASN A 59 2.14 5.73 4.34
N LEU A 60 2.30 5.87 3.04
CA LEU A 60 1.59 6.89 2.28
C LEU A 60 0.09 6.65 2.32
N LEU A 61 -0.33 5.40 2.21
CA LEU A 61 -1.76 5.06 2.28
C LEU A 61 -2.32 5.33 3.66
N ALA A 62 -1.57 5.05 4.70
CA ALA A 62 -2.00 5.33 6.06
C ALA A 62 -2.21 6.83 6.27
N GLY A 63 -1.28 7.65 5.78
CA GLY A 63 -1.41 9.09 5.86
C GLY A 63 -2.61 9.59 5.08
N ALA A 64 -2.85 9.04 3.89
CA ALA A 64 -3.99 9.43 3.08
C ALA A 64 -5.32 9.05 3.76
N ALA A 65 -5.36 7.88 4.39
CA ALA A 65 -6.55 7.43 5.10
C ALA A 65 -6.86 8.33 6.29
N GLU A 66 -5.82 8.71 7.04
CA GLU A 66 -5.99 9.62 8.16
C GLU A 66 -6.50 10.98 7.71
N ALA A 67 -5.93 11.51 6.64
CA ALA A 67 -6.37 12.79 6.10
C ALA A 67 -7.82 12.72 5.65
N ALA A 68 -8.23 11.62 5.04
CA ALA A 68 -9.60 11.44 4.58
C ALA A 68 -10.57 11.39 5.76
N LEU A 69 -10.17 10.72 6.85
CA LEU A 69 -11.01 10.64 8.04
C LEU A 69 -11.13 12.01 8.71
N GLU A 70 -10.04 12.76 8.78
CA GLU A 70 -10.06 14.10 9.35
C GLU A 70 -10.99 15.02 8.58
N ARG A 71 -11.00 14.91 7.26
CA ARG A 71 -11.87 15.76 6.46
C ARG A 71 -13.35 15.45 6.66
N ARG A 72 -13.67 14.30 7.18
CA ARG A 72 -15.06 13.92 7.42
C ARG A 72 -15.60 14.44 8.74
N THR A 73 -14.75 14.90 9.59
CA THR A 73 -15.19 15.48 10.85
C THR A 73 -15.25 16.98 10.77
#